data_41832fb826b92c5a0d222b4a10ed0f27
#
_entry.id   41832fb826b92c5a0d222b4a10ed0f27
#
_cell.length_a   1.000
_cell.length_b   1.000
_cell.length_c   1.000
_cell.angle_alpha   90.00
_cell.angle_beta   90.00
_cell.angle_gamma   90.00
#
_symmetry.space_group_name_H-M   'P 1'
#
loop_
_entity.id
_entity.type
_entity.pdbx_description
1 polymer ?
#
loop_
_entity_poly.entity_id
_entity_poly.type
_entity_poly.pdbx_seq_one_letter_code
_entity_poly.pdbx_strand_id
1 'polypeptide(L)'
;MKKINNLSKTVLVIAGSDPSGGAGIQADLKTLTSLGVYGMTAITALTEQNTNGVSDIFEIPLDFVVKQINCCLSDIHINAVKIGMLHLSLIHI
;
A
#
# COMPACT_ATOMS: atom_id res chain seq x y z
N MET A 1 2.01 10.45 17.05
CA MET A 1 1.05 9.77 16.16
C MET A 1 -0.28 9.60 16.87
N LYS A 2 -1.36 9.82 16.15
CA LYS A 2 -2.70 9.70 16.72
C LYS A 2 -3.06 8.24 16.95
N LYS A 3 -3.61 7.93 18.13
CA LYS A 3 -4.06 6.57 18.43
C LYS A 3 -5.19 6.16 17.50
N ILE A 4 -5.13 4.92 17.03
CA ILE A 4 -6.19 4.35 16.23
C ILE A 4 -7.34 3.94 17.13
N ASN A 5 -8.54 4.31 16.72
CA ASN A 5 -9.75 3.92 17.43
C ASN A 5 -9.91 2.40 17.36
N ASN A 6 -10.14 1.74 18.51
CA ASN A 6 -10.31 0.29 18.59
C ASN A 6 -11.50 -0.21 17.78
N LEU A 7 -12.47 0.65 17.46
CA LEU A 7 -13.62 0.28 16.65
C LEU A 7 -13.34 0.36 15.15
N SER A 8 -12.23 0.97 14.76
CA SER A 8 -11.87 1.09 13.34
C SER A 8 -11.38 -0.24 12.80
N LYS A 9 -11.88 -0.61 11.63
CA LYS A 9 -11.29 -1.70 10.87
C LYS A 9 -10.01 -1.21 10.22
N THR A 10 -9.05 -2.11 10.05
CA THR A 10 -7.75 -1.80 9.50
C THR A 10 -7.45 -2.69 8.31
N VAL A 11 -6.87 -2.09 7.27
CA VAL A 11 -6.46 -2.82 6.06
C VAL A 11 -5.04 -2.41 5.71
N LEU A 12 -4.18 -3.38 5.48
CA LEU A 12 -2.85 -3.16 4.92
C LEU A 12 -2.93 -3.34 3.41
N VAL A 13 -2.55 -2.32 2.66
CA VAL A 13 -2.48 -2.35 1.21
C VAL A 13 -1.04 -2.56 0.78
N ILE A 14 -0.78 -3.62 0.03
CA ILE A 14 0.53 -3.93 -0.52
C ILE A 14 0.45 -3.67 -2.02
N ALA A 15 1.01 -2.57 -2.48
CA ALA A 15 0.88 -2.16 -3.88
C ALA A 15 1.89 -1.09 -4.25
N GLY A 16 1.92 -0.74 -5.52
CA GLY A 16 2.75 0.36 -6.02
C GLY A 16 2.15 1.72 -5.72
N SER A 17 2.98 2.74 -5.88
CA SER A 17 2.58 4.13 -5.68
C SER A 17 2.36 4.81 -7.02
N ASP A 18 1.21 5.46 -7.19
CA ASP A 18 0.89 6.29 -8.35
C ASP A 18 0.96 7.76 -7.94
N PRO A 19 1.96 8.53 -8.41
CA PRO A 19 2.10 9.93 -8.00
C PRO A 19 0.93 10.80 -8.46
N SER A 20 0.20 10.39 -9.51
CA SER A 20 -0.98 11.14 -9.96
C SER A 20 -2.23 10.86 -9.14
N GLY A 21 -2.21 9.84 -8.29
CA GLY A 21 -3.27 9.58 -7.32
C GLY A 21 -4.45 8.78 -7.83
N GLY A 22 -4.45 8.34 -9.09
CA GLY A 22 -5.58 7.64 -9.69
C GLY A 22 -5.55 6.13 -9.57
N ALA A 23 -4.43 5.57 -9.12
CA ALA A 23 -4.24 4.12 -9.00
C ALA A 23 -3.37 3.81 -7.79
N GLY A 24 -2.95 2.56 -7.65
CA GLY A 24 -2.02 2.14 -6.60
C GLY A 24 -2.55 2.39 -5.21
N ILE A 25 -1.62 2.59 -4.27
CA ILE A 25 -1.96 2.82 -2.87
C ILE A 25 -2.82 4.08 -2.69
N GLN A 26 -2.62 5.10 -3.52
CA GLN A 26 -3.37 6.35 -3.40
C GLN A 26 -4.87 6.13 -3.66
N ALA A 27 -5.21 5.39 -4.69
CA ALA A 27 -6.60 5.07 -4.98
C ALA A 27 -7.21 4.22 -3.86
N ASP A 28 -6.48 3.22 -3.38
CA ASP A 28 -6.96 2.35 -2.31
C ASP A 28 -7.19 3.11 -1.01
N LEU A 29 -6.26 4.00 -0.64
CA LEU A 29 -6.40 4.80 0.57
C LEU A 29 -7.62 5.72 0.50
N LYS A 30 -7.88 6.33 -0.66
CA LYS A 30 -9.06 7.17 -0.86
C LYS A 30 -10.35 6.37 -0.62
N THR A 31 -10.41 5.18 -1.20
CA THR A 31 -11.57 4.30 -1.04
C THR A 31 -11.75 3.87 0.42
N LEU A 32 -10.69 3.40 1.06
CA LEU A 32 -10.74 2.95 2.45
C LEU A 32 -11.17 4.09 3.37
N THR A 33 -10.61 5.28 3.16
CA THR A 33 -10.96 6.45 3.96
C THR A 33 -12.44 6.79 3.82
N SER A 34 -12.97 6.73 2.60
CA SER A 34 -14.38 7.01 2.36
C SER A 34 -15.31 6.00 3.02
N LEU A 35 -14.82 4.79 3.28
CA LEU A 35 -15.57 3.73 3.96
C LEU A 35 -15.36 3.73 5.48
N GLY A 36 -14.60 4.68 6.01
CA GLY A 36 -14.28 4.72 7.43
C GLY A 36 -13.28 3.68 7.88
N VAL A 37 -12.49 3.14 6.97
CA VAL A 37 -11.49 2.11 7.23
C VAL A 37 -10.11 2.77 7.35
N TYR A 38 -9.34 2.35 8.35
CA TYR A 38 -7.98 2.83 8.53
C TYR A 38 -7.05 2.05 7.58
N GLY A 39 -6.46 2.76 6.62
CA GLY A 39 -5.57 2.17 5.62
C GLY A 39 -4.10 2.37 5.96
N MET A 40 -3.33 1.29 5.86
CA MET A 40 -1.88 1.31 5.96
C MET A 40 -1.30 0.82 4.66
N THR A 41 -0.03 1.09 4.40
CA THR A 41 0.58 0.73 3.12
C THR A 41 1.94 0.10 3.28
N ALA A 42 2.24 -0.85 2.39
CA ALA A 42 3.58 -1.31 2.10
C ALA A 42 3.79 -1.10 0.60
N ILE A 43 4.72 -0.24 0.24
CA ILE A 43 4.93 0.17 -1.14
C ILE A 43 5.89 -0.80 -1.82
N THR A 44 5.47 -1.36 -2.95
CA THR A 44 6.28 -2.32 -3.72
C THR A 44 7.09 -1.67 -4.82
N ALA A 45 6.62 -0.54 -5.32
CA ALA A 45 7.30 0.20 -6.38
C ALA A 45 6.85 1.65 -6.38
N LEU A 46 7.74 2.52 -6.77
CA LEU A 46 7.42 3.90 -7.11
C LEU A 46 7.29 3.98 -8.63
N THR A 47 6.39 4.81 -9.12
CA THR A 47 6.19 4.94 -10.56
C THR A 47 6.34 6.39 -11.00
N GLU A 48 6.74 6.56 -12.24
CA GLU A 48 6.57 7.81 -12.99
C GLU A 48 5.31 7.62 -13.82
N GLN A 49 4.20 8.14 -13.32
CA GLN A 49 2.87 7.80 -13.83
C GLN A 49 1.95 9.01 -13.80
N ASN A 50 1.08 9.06 -14.81
CA ASN A 50 -0.05 9.99 -14.85
C ASN A 50 -1.21 9.32 -15.58
N THR A 51 -2.24 10.07 -15.94
CA THR A 51 -3.44 9.50 -16.58
C THR A 51 -3.16 8.94 -17.97
N ASN A 52 -2.03 9.27 -18.59
CA ASN A 52 -1.63 8.75 -19.90
C ASN A 52 -0.90 7.40 -19.80
N GLY A 53 -0.44 7.03 -18.63
CA GLY A 53 0.22 5.75 -18.43
C GLY A 53 1.44 5.82 -17.53
N VAL A 54 2.16 4.70 -17.49
CA VAL A 54 3.37 4.54 -16.69
C VAL A 54 4.58 4.67 -17.62
N SER A 55 5.47 5.61 -17.33
CA SER A 55 6.69 5.82 -18.12
C SER A 55 7.93 5.22 -17.48
N ASP A 56 7.94 5.01 -16.17
CA ASP A 56 9.07 4.37 -15.49
C ASP A 56 8.61 3.75 -14.17
N ILE A 57 9.33 2.73 -13.74
CA ILE A 57 9.04 2.01 -12.49
C ILE A 57 10.34 1.85 -11.71
N PHE A 58 10.33 2.27 -10.45
CA PHE A 58 11.43 2.06 -9.52
C PHE A 58 10.99 1.01 -8.48
N GLU A 59 11.52 -0.20 -8.61
CA GLU A 59 11.17 -1.27 -7.70
C GLU A 59 11.76 -1.04 -6.31
N ILE A 60 10.96 -1.28 -5.29
CA ILE A 60 11.45 -1.32 -3.92
C ILE A 60 12.01 -2.71 -3.67
N PRO A 61 13.23 -2.84 -3.14
CA PRO A 61 13.78 -4.17 -2.82
C PRO A 61 12.85 -4.94 -1.91
N LEU A 62 12.75 -6.24 -2.15
CA LEU A 62 11.83 -7.11 -1.41
C LEU A 62 12.03 -7.03 0.09
N ASP A 63 13.28 -7.04 0.56
CA ASP A 63 13.56 -6.96 1.98
C ASP A 63 13.01 -5.68 2.60
N PHE A 64 12.99 -4.58 1.86
CA PHE A 64 12.40 -3.34 2.35
C PHE A 64 10.86 -3.39 2.37
N VAL A 65 10.26 -4.06 1.40
CA VAL A 65 8.80 -4.29 1.43
C VAL A 65 8.43 -5.07 2.68
N VAL A 66 9.18 -6.13 2.99
CA VAL A 66 8.96 -6.93 4.20
C VAL A 66 9.14 -6.08 5.46
N LYS A 67 10.13 -5.21 5.49
CA LYS A 67 10.33 -4.30 6.62
C LYS A 67 9.13 -3.38 6.84
N GLN A 68 8.56 -2.85 5.77
CA GLN A 68 7.35 -2.01 5.88
C GLN A 68 6.19 -2.80 6.48
N ILE A 69 5.98 -4.03 6.00
CA ILE A 69 4.91 -4.90 6.49
C ILE A 69 5.10 -5.19 7.97
N ASN A 70 6.30 -5.60 8.36
CA ASN A 70 6.59 -5.94 9.74
C ASN A 70 6.47 -4.73 10.68
N CYS A 71 6.84 -3.56 10.19
CA CYS A 71 6.71 -2.33 10.95
C CYS A 71 5.23 -2.03 11.27
N CYS A 72 4.35 -2.21 10.30
CA CYS A 72 2.92 -2.05 10.51
C CYS A 72 2.36 -3.11 11.47
N LEU A 73 2.73 -4.38 11.24
CA LEU A 73 2.25 -5.49 12.05
C LEU A 73 2.69 -5.39 13.52
N SER A 74 3.84 -4.79 13.78
CA SER A 74 4.36 -4.70 15.16
C SER A 74 3.62 -3.65 15.99
N ASP A 75 2.87 -2.76 15.36
CA ASP A 75 2.22 -1.62 16.01
C ASP A 75 0.69 -1.72 15.95
N ILE A 76 0.14 -2.21 14.86
CA ILE A 76 -1.29 -2.12 14.57
C ILE A 76 -1.84 -3.50 14.25
N HIS A 77 -2.95 -3.87 14.91
CA HIS A 77 -3.67 -5.08 14.54
C HIS A 77 -4.31 -4.89 13.17
N ILE A 78 -4.04 -5.82 12.24
CA ILE A 78 -4.51 -5.73 10.87
C ILE A 78 -5.65 -6.71 10.66
N ASN A 79 -6.80 -6.21 10.22
CA ASN A 79 -7.99 -7.04 10.00
C ASN A 79 -7.97 -7.70 8.63
N ALA A 80 -7.43 -7.03 7.61
CA ALA A 80 -7.39 -7.58 6.26
C ALA A 80 -6.19 -7.01 5.50
N VAL A 81 -5.76 -7.74 4.47
CA VAL A 81 -4.68 -7.32 3.57
C VAL A 81 -5.24 -7.28 2.16
N LYS A 82 -5.00 -6.17 1.48
CA LYS A 82 -5.30 -6.03 0.06
C LYS A 82 -4.00 -5.98 -0.72
N ILE A 83 -3.85 -6.90 -1.67
CA ILE A 83 -2.68 -6.95 -2.54
C ILE A 83 -3.08 -6.42 -3.90
N GLY A 84 -2.44 -5.33 -4.32
CA GLY A 84 -2.61 -4.79 -5.66
C GLY A 84 -1.73 -5.52 -6.66
N MET A 85 -1.57 -4.94 -7.86
CA MET A 85 -0.68 -5.49 -8.86
C MET A 85 0.75 -5.42 -8.36
N LEU A 86 1.41 -6.58 -8.30
CA LEU A 86 2.79 -6.69 -7.85
C LEU A 86 3.72 -6.83 -9.05
N HIS A 87 4.93 -6.34 -8.90
CA HIS A 87 5.97 -6.58 -9.88
C HIS A 87 6.32 -8.07 -9.90
N LEU A 88 6.70 -8.57 -11.09
CA LEU A 88 6.98 -10.01 -11.27
C LEU A 88 7.98 -10.56 -10.27
N SER A 89 8.99 -9.80 -9.89
CA SER A 89 10.00 -10.24 -8.93
C SER A 89 9.42 -10.56 -7.55
N LEU A 90 8.28 -9.97 -7.20
CA LEU A 90 7.60 -10.21 -5.94
C LEU A 90 6.65 -11.40 -6.01
N ILE A 91 6.18 -11.77 -7.18
CA ILE A 91 5.20 -12.83 -7.36
C ILE A 91 5.81 -14.21 -7.04
N HIS A 92 7.11 -14.33 -7.18
CA HIS A 92 7.82 -15.60 -6.97
C HIS A 92 8.15 -15.87 -5.49
N ILE A 93 7.67 -15.06 -4.61
CA ILE A 93 7.87 -15.21 -3.20
C ILE A 93 6.60 -15.74 -2.56
#